data_e3a2eaa0f67abfe8674befbe72f007a9
#
_entry.id   e3a2eaa0f67abfe8674befbe72f007a9
#
_cell.length_a   1.000
_cell.length_b   1.000
_cell.length_c   1.000
_cell.angle_alpha   90.00
_cell.angle_beta   90.00
_cell.angle_gamma   90.00
#
_symmetry.space_group_name_H-M   'P 1'
#
loop_
_entity.id
_entity.type
_entity.pdbx_description
1 polymer ?
#
loop_
_entity_poly.entity_id
_entity_poly.type
_entity_poly.pdbx_seq_one_letter_code
_entity_poly.pdbx_strand_id
1 'polypeptide(L)'
;FIAELFPELNKAVYIDSDTVINDDIAKLYSVDMGDAMFGAVRDTFAGKNTILAHYIENVVGIERDEYVNSGVLLMNLDKIRQAHLADRFLKLMAEYHFDSVAPDQDYINAMCAKEIYFLDKEWNVMPNKGGEYIARPKLIHYNLFDKPWHYSEIPYEEYFWQYAAESGFYPLLIKQRKQYGDNEKKADRENLKKLLARAENIADGDGVKFSDVVGSRIVVDSGFVKDSSDAAK
;
A
#
# COMPACT_ATOMS: atom_id res chain seq x y z
N PHE A 1 2.46 5.77 12.67
CA PHE A 1 2.78 6.81 13.70
C PHE A 1 1.95 8.09 13.60
N ILE A 2 1.18 8.29 12.50
CA ILE A 2 0.34 9.50 12.32
C ILE A 2 -0.66 9.64 13.47
N ALA A 3 -1.25 8.54 13.91
CA ALA A 3 -2.24 8.53 14.99
C ALA A 3 -1.68 9.02 16.34
N GLU A 4 -0.42 8.72 16.63
CA GLU A 4 0.28 9.14 17.84
C GLU A 4 0.80 10.57 17.75
N LEU A 5 1.25 10.99 16.55
CA LEU A 5 1.79 12.34 16.31
C LEU A 5 0.72 13.42 16.28
N PHE A 6 -0.52 13.07 15.94
CA PHE A 6 -1.66 13.96 15.84
C PHE A 6 -2.83 13.45 16.69
N PRO A 7 -2.70 13.46 18.03
CA PRO A 7 -3.70 12.87 18.93
C PRO A 7 -5.06 13.57 18.88
N GLU A 8 -5.11 14.84 18.41
CA GLU A 8 -6.32 15.64 18.25
C GLU A 8 -7.15 15.26 17.01
N LEU A 9 -6.54 14.52 16.06
CA LEU A 9 -7.24 14.09 14.85
C LEU A 9 -7.80 12.67 15.05
N ASN A 10 -9.04 12.46 14.62
CA ASN A 10 -9.70 11.14 14.62
C ASN A 10 -9.65 10.44 13.26
N LYS A 11 -9.35 11.17 12.18
CA LYS A 11 -9.32 10.66 10.82
C LYS A 11 -8.31 11.42 9.97
N ALA A 12 -7.62 10.75 9.05
CA ALA A 12 -6.71 11.36 8.11
C ALA A 12 -6.74 10.65 6.74
N VAL A 13 -6.30 11.36 5.71
CA VAL A 13 -5.95 10.77 4.40
C VAL A 13 -4.44 10.87 4.24
N TYR A 14 -3.79 9.75 3.96
CA TYR A 14 -2.40 9.69 3.53
C TYR A 14 -2.37 9.51 2.01
N ILE A 15 -1.48 10.21 1.34
CA ILE A 15 -1.33 10.17 -0.12
C ILE A 15 0.15 10.26 -0.45
N ASP A 16 0.64 9.34 -1.27
CA ASP A 16 2.01 9.39 -1.80
C ASP A 16 2.22 10.61 -2.70
N SER A 17 3.45 11.10 -2.76
CA SER A 17 3.79 12.33 -3.49
C SER A 17 3.79 12.19 -5.02
N ASP A 18 3.76 10.98 -5.54
CA ASP A 18 3.71 10.66 -6.98
C ASP A 18 2.29 10.43 -7.50
N THR A 19 1.38 11.24 -7.01
CA THR A 19 -0.05 11.17 -7.33
C THR A 19 -0.57 12.43 -8.00
N VAL A 20 -1.71 12.29 -8.68
CA VAL A 20 -2.54 13.39 -9.20
C VAL A 20 -3.96 13.21 -8.70
N ILE A 21 -4.51 14.25 -8.07
CA ILE A 21 -5.87 14.25 -7.53
C ILE A 21 -6.78 14.97 -8.53
N ASN A 22 -7.77 14.25 -9.08
CA ASN A 22 -8.70 14.76 -10.10
C ASN A 22 -10.12 14.99 -9.58
N ASP A 23 -10.40 14.66 -8.33
CA ASP A 23 -11.70 14.88 -7.72
C ASP A 23 -11.51 15.53 -6.34
N ASP A 24 -12.60 15.98 -5.74
CA ASP A 24 -12.57 16.57 -4.40
C ASP A 24 -12.18 15.51 -3.35
N ILE A 25 -11.04 15.71 -2.72
CA ILE A 25 -10.50 14.81 -1.68
C ILE A 25 -11.43 14.70 -0.46
N ALA A 26 -12.30 15.68 -0.24
CA ALA A 26 -13.31 15.61 0.81
C ALA A 26 -14.27 14.44 0.60
N LYS A 27 -14.50 14.01 -0.64
CA LYS A 27 -15.31 12.81 -0.93
C LYS A 27 -14.65 11.55 -0.41
N LEU A 28 -13.31 11.41 -0.57
CA LEU A 28 -12.57 10.31 0.02
C LEU A 28 -12.60 10.39 1.54
N TYR A 29 -12.34 11.57 2.11
CA TYR A 29 -12.36 11.77 3.55
C TYR A 29 -13.73 11.44 4.17
N SER A 30 -14.82 11.67 3.43
CA SER A 30 -16.21 11.45 3.88
C SER A 30 -16.66 9.98 3.81
N VAL A 31 -15.87 9.08 3.23
CA VAL A 31 -16.23 7.66 3.15
C VAL A 31 -16.38 7.11 4.56
N ASP A 32 -17.53 6.49 4.82
CA ASP A 32 -17.76 5.74 6.05
C ASP A 32 -17.10 4.36 5.93
N MET A 33 -16.10 4.11 6.77
CA MET A 33 -15.39 2.83 6.83
C MET A 33 -15.91 1.90 7.94
N GLY A 34 -16.96 2.31 8.66
CA GLY A 34 -17.43 1.58 9.83
C GLY A 34 -16.31 1.39 10.86
N ASP A 35 -16.09 0.15 11.26
CA ASP A 35 -15.06 -0.21 12.26
C ASP A 35 -13.66 -0.46 11.67
N ALA A 36 -13.45 -0.31 10.37
CA ALA A 36 -12.14 -0.54 9.76
C ALA A 36 -11.10 0.50 10.22
N MET A 37 -9.84 0.07 10.34
CA MET A 37 -8.71 0.95 10.63
C MET A 37 -8.24 1.73 9.40
N PHE A 38 -8.27 1.07 8.23
CA PHE A 38 -7.83 1.64 6.98
C PHE A 38 -8.87 1.46 5.88
N GLY A 39 -9.02 2.49 5.06
CA GLY A 39 -9.62 2.39 3.73
C GLY A 39 -8.52 2.44 2.69
N ALA A 40 -8.46 1.45 1.79
CA ALA A 40 -7.43 1.37 0.76
C ALA A 40 -7.94 0.66 -0.50
N VAL A 41 -7.26 0.86 -1.61
CA VAL A 41 -7.58 0.21 -2.89
C VAL A 41 -6.69 -1.02 -3.09
N ARG A 42 -7.26 -2.09 -3.62
CA ARG A 42 -6.54 -3.33 -3.95
C ARG A 42 -5.40 -3.07 -4.92
N ASP A 43 -4.23 -3.65 -4.66
CA ASP A 43 -3.09 -3.62 -5.57
C ASP A 43 -3.26 -4.68 -6.66
N THR A 44 -3.99 -4.31 -7.70
CA THR A 44 -4.30 -5.24 -8.80
C THR A 44 -3.07 -5.62 -9.64
N PHE A 45 -1.99 -4.83 -9.61
CA PHE A 45 -0.73 -5.18 -10.26
C PHE A 45 -0.04 -6.30 -9.49
N ALA A 46 0.13 -6.13 -8.19
CA ALA A 46 0.76 -7.13 -7.33
C ALA A 46 -0.04 -8.44 -7.33
N GLY A 47 -1.36 -8.39 -7.18
CA GLY A 47 -2.22 -9.56 -7.18
C GLY A 47 -2.26 -10.35 -8.50
N LYS A 48 -2.05 -9.69 -9.65
CA LYS A 48 -2.02 -10.35 -10.97
C LYS A 48 -0.63 -10.84 -11.39
N ASN A 49 0.43 -10.30 -10.83
CA ASN A 49 1.80 -10.76 -11.09
C ASN A 49 2.03 -12.07 -10.35
N THR A 50 2.39 -13.14 -11.06
CA THR A 50 2.50 -14.49 -10.47
C THR A 50 3.52 -14.60 -9.35
N ILE A 51 4.65 -13.91 -9.46
CA ILE A 51 5.71 -13.90 -8.44
C ILE A 51 5.24 -13.12 -7.19
N LEU A 52 4.67 -11.93 -7.40
CA LEU A 52 4.17 -11.11 -6.28
C LEU A 52 2.94 -11.77 -5.63
N ALA A 53 2.07 -12.41 -6.39
CA ALA A 53 0.94 -13.15 -5.84
C ALA A 53 1.42 -14.33 -4.96
N HIS A 54 2.43 -15.08 -5.40
CA HIS A 54 3.06 -16.11 -4.60
C HIS A 54 3.69 -15.52 -3.30
N TYR A 55 4.37 -14.38 -3.41
CA TYR A 55 4.91 -13.66 -2.26
C TYR A 55 3.80 -13.22 -1.29
N ILE A 56 2.73 -12.61 -1.78
CA ILE A 56 1.61 -12.14 -0.95
C ILE A 56 1.02 -13.30 -0.14
N GLU A 57 0.74 -14.43 -0.79
CA GLU A 57 0.09 -15.58 -0.16
C GLU A 57 1.01 -16.29 0.85
N ASN A 58 2.30 -16.44 0.52
CA ASN A 58 3.22 -17.22 1.34
C ASN A 58 4.02 -16.40 2.35
N VAL A 59 4.25 -15.10 2.11
CA VAL A 59 5.04 -14.24 3.00
C VAL A 59 4.14 -13.32 3.81
N VAL A 60 3.26 -12.55 3.14
CA VAL A 60 2.34 -11.63 3.84
C VAL A 60 1.23 -12.43 4.54
N GLY A 61 0.79 -13.54 3.95
CA GLY A 61 -0.17 -14.47 4.55
C GLY A 61 -1.63 -14.08 4.38
N ILE A 62 -1.95 -13.40 3.27
CA ILE A 62 -3.33 -13.02 2.90
C ILE A 62 -3.62 -13.45 1.46
N GLU A 63 -4.90 -13.47 1.10
CA GLU A 63 -5.31 -13.71 -0.28
C GLU A 63 -4.81 -12.57 -1.19
N ARG A 64 -4.28 -12.92 -2.37
CA ARG A 64 -3.72 -11.95 -3.33
C ARG A 64 -4.70 -10.86 -3.74
N ASP A 65 -5.99 -11.20 -3.80
CA ASP A 65 -7.05 -10.28 -4.20
C ASP A 65 -7.48 -9.34 -3.06
N GLU A 66 -6.98 -9.55 -1.85
CA GLU A 66 -7.22 -8.70 -0.68
C GLU A 66 -6.04 -7.76 -0.37
N TYR A 67 -4.89 -7.96 -1.03
CA TYR A 67 -3.71 -7.13 -0.85
C TYR A 67 -3.96 -5.70 -1.36
N VAL A 68 -3.78 -4.71 -0.49
CA VAL A 68 -4.03 -3.30 -0.81
C VAL A 68 -2.73 -2.53 -1.00
N ASN A 69 -2.79 -1.48 -1.82
CA ASN A 69 -1.70 -0.54 -2.01
C ASN A 69 -1.72 0.55 -0.92
N SER A 70 -0.57 0.83 -0.32
CA SER A 70 -0.41 1.78 0.79
C SER A 70 -0.29 3.26 0.36
N GLY A 71 -0.19 3.54 -0.93
CA GLY A 71 0.04 4.90 -1.44
C GLY A 71 -1.15 5.85 -1.31
N VAL A 72 -2.36 5.32 -1.06
CA VAL A 72 -3.56 6.10 -0.70
C VAL A 72 -4.28 5.38 0.43
N LEU A 73 -4.30 6.00 1.60
CA LEU A 73 -4.93 5.44 2.80
C LEU A 73 -5.91 6.44 3.42
N LEU A 74 -7.14 6.02 3.62
CA LEU A 74 -8.05 6.67 4.55
C LEU A 74 -7.87 6.01 5.91
N MET A 75 -7.54 6.78 6.95
CA MET A 75 -7.10 6.27 8.23
C MET A 75 -8.09 6.63 9.34
N ASN A 76 -8.60 5.64 10.07
CA ASN A 76 -9.34 5.84 11.32
C ASN A 76 -8.33 5.88 12.49
N LEU A 77 -7.89 7.10 12.84
CA LEU A 77 -6.81 7.29 13.80
C LEU A 77 -7.21 6.86 15.21
N ASP A 78 -8.49 6.96 15.56
CA ASP A 78 -9.01 6.48 16.85
C ASP A 78 -8.90 4.95 16.96
N LYS A 79 -9.30 4.22 15.92
CA LYS A 79 -9.16 2.76 15.89
C LYS A 79 -7.71 2.32 15.90
N ILE A 80 -6.84 3.01 15.17
CA ILE A 80 -5.40 2.75 15.14
C ILE A 80 -4.78 2.91 16.54
N ARG A 81 -5.15 3.98 17.28
CA ARG A 81 -4.72 4.19 18.68
C ARG A 81 -5.28 3.11 19.61
N GLN A 82 -6.58 2.83 19.54
CA GLN A 82 -7.23 1.80 20.37
C GLN A 82 -6.59 0.41 20.18
N ALA A 83 -6.16 0.10 18.96
CA ALA A 83 -5.47 -1.15 18.63
C ALA A 83 -3.99 -1.15 19.00
N HIS A 84 -3.44 -0.03 19.49
CA HIS A 84 -1.99 0.13 19.76
C HIS A 84 -1.12 -0.30 18.57
N LEU A 85 -1.54 0.10 17.36
CA LEU A 85 -0.93 -0.40 16.12
C LEU A 85 0.55 -0.06 16.02
N ALA A 86 0.96 1.15 16.44
CA ALA A 86 2.36 1.57 16.42
C ALA A 86 3.22 0.69 17.35
N ASP A 87 2.76 0.41 18.57
CA ASP A 87 3.49 -0.44 19.53
C ASP A 87 3.59 -1.88 19.01
N ARG A 88 2.51 -2.41 18.44
CA ARG A 88 2.48 -3.75 17.83
C ARG A 88 3.46 -3.83 16.65
N PHE A 89 3.48 -2.81 15.78
CA PHE A 89 4.43 -2.71 14.66
C PHE A 89 5.87 -2.70 15.17
N LEU A 90 6.21 -1.81 16.11
CA LEU A 90 7.55 -1.71 16.68
C LEU A 90 8.00 -3.01 17.34
N LYS A 91 7.10 -3.69 18.05
CA LYS A 91 7.38 -4.98 18.66
C LYS A 91 7.68 -6.05 17.61
N LEU A 92 6.85 -6.17 16.56
CA LEU A 92 7.08 -7.13 15.48
C LEU A 92 8.39 -6.85 14.76
N MET A 93 8.67 -5.58 14.46
CA MET A 93 9.90 -5.17 13.79
C MET A 93 11.14 -5.49 14.63
N ALA A 94 11.09 -5.25 15.95
CA ALA A 94 12.21 -5.52 16.85
C ALA A 94 12.45 -7.02 17.09
N GLU A 95 11.39 -7.83 17.09
CA GLU A 95 11.44 -9.26 17.41
C GLU A 95 11.81 -10.13 16.20
N TYR A 96 11.27 -9.82 15.00
CA TYR A 96 11.36 -10.73 13.85
C TYR A 96 12.19 -10.21 12.68
N HIS A 97 12.33 -8.88 12.51
CA HIS A 97 13.07 -8.28 11.38
C HIS A 97 12.68 -8.89 10.02
N PHE A 98 11.37 -8.99 9.73
CA PHE A 98 10.88 -9.59 8.50
C PHE A 98 11.57 -9.03 7.26
N ASP A 99 12.01 -9.89 6.35
CA ASP A 99 12.42 -9.47 5.02
C ASP A 99 11.16 -9.17 4.18
N SER A 100 11.15 -8.02 3.52
CA SER A 100 9.96 -7.48 2.86
C SER A 100 10.35 -6.70 1.60
N VAL A 101 9.53 -6.78 0.56
CA VAL A 101 9.73 -6.02 -0.68
C VAL A 101 9.01 -4.67 -0.68
N ALA A 102 8.00 -4.50 0.15
CA ALA A 102 7.22 -3.28 0.33
C ALA A 102 6.89 -3.09 1.82
N PRO A 103 7.87 -2.65 2.67
CA PRO A 103 7.78 -2.78 4.12
C PRO A 103 6.53 -2.18 4.75
N ASP A 104 6.16 -0.95 4.45
CA ASP A 104 4.98 -0.28 4.98
C ASP A 104 3.68 -0.95 4.49
N GLN A 105 3.61 -1.30 3.22
CA GLN A 105 2.48 -1.97 2.61
C GLN A 105 2.29 -3.38 3.16
N ASP A 106 3.37 -4.17 3.26
CA ASP A 106 3.33 -5.53 3.77
C ASP A 106 2.89 -5.58 5.24
N TYR A 107 3.43 -4.67 6.09
CA TYR A 107 3.01 -4.60 7.50
C TYR A 107 1.54 -4.22 7.65
N ILE A 108 1.02 -3.24 6.89
CA ILE A 108 -0.40 -2.88 6.92
C ILE A 108 -1.26 -4.08 6.51
N ASN A 109 -0.91 -4.72 5.40
CA ASN A 109 -1.65 -5.88 4.88
C ASN A 109 -1.62 -7.07 5.84
N ALA A 110 -0.46 -7.42 6.40
CA ALA A 110 -0.34 -8.53 7.33
C ALA A 110 -1.04 -8.26 8.67
N MET A 111 -0.86 -7.06 9.25
CA MET A 111 -1.36 -6.75 10.59
C MET A 111 -2.83 -6.38 10.64
N CYS A 112 -3.37 -5.83 9.54
CA CYS A 112 -4.70 -5.20 9.51
C CYS A 112 -5.64 -5.80 8.46
N ALA A 113 -5.34 -6.96 7.87
CA ALA A 113 -6.11 -7.57 6.77
C ALA A 113 -7.63 -7.58 7.00
N LYS A 114 -8.08 -7.89 8.22
CA LYS A 114 -9.51 -7.96 8.58
C LYS A 114 -10.14 -6.59 8.91
N GLU A 115 -9.33 -5.54 8.94
CA GLU A 115 -9.72 -4.19 9.35
C GLU A 115 -9.46 -3.19 8.24
N ILE A 116 -9.47 -3.67 6.98
CA ILE A 116 -9.35 -2.87 5.77
C ILE A 116 -10.72 -2.75 5.10
N TYR A 117 -11.16 -1.52 4.90
CA TYR A 117 -12.29 -1.18 4.04
C TYR A 117 -11.78 -1.01 2.60
N PHE A 118 -12.32 -1.77 1.65
CA PHE A 118 -11.91 -1.65 0.26
C PHE A 118 -12.59 -0.45 -0.39
N LEU A 119 -11.78 0.56 -0.70
CA LEU A 119 -12.21 1.75 -1.44
C LEU A 119 -12.47 1.44 -2.92
N ASP A 120 -13.29 2.27 -3.56
CA ASP A 120 -13.48 2.25 -5.00
C ASP A 120 -12.13 2.44 -5.71
N LYS A 121 -11.86 1.62 -6.74
CA LYS A 121 -10.61 1.61 -7.50
C LYS A 121 -10.24 2.97 -8.12
N GLU A 122 -11.21 3.84 -8.33
CA GLU A 122 -11.01 5.20 -8.84
C GLU A 122 -10.16 6.09 -7.91
N TRP A 123 -10.06 5.74 -6.61
CA TRP A 123 -9.29 6.47 -5.60
C TRP A 123 -7.80 6.10 -5.50
N ASN A 124 -7.34 5.13 -6.25
CA ASN A 124 -5.91 4.82 -6.38
C ASN A 124 -5.66 4.09 -7.71
N VAL A 125 -5.83 4.82 -8.81
CA VAL A 125 -5.61 4.28 -10.16
C VAL A 125 -4.11 4.19 -10.41
N MET A 126 -3.60 2.99 -10.46
CA MET A 126 -2.19 2.70 -10.73
C MET A 126 -2.02 2.43 -12.25
N PRO A 127 -1.39 3.36 -13.00
CA PRO A 127 -1.17 3.19 -14.43
C PRO A 127 -0.29 1.98 -14.71
N ASN A 128 -0.80 1.00 -15.44
CA ASN A 128 0.01 -0.09 -15.97
C ASN A 128 -0.38 -0.39 -17.41
N LYS A 129 0.60 -0.72 -18.24
CA LYS A 129 0.38 -1.07 -19.65
C LYS A 129 -0.38 -2.40 -19.73
N GLY A 130 -1.56 -2.37 -20.37
CA GLY A 130 -2.45 -3.54 -20.47
C GLY A 130 -3.37 -3.77 -19.27
N GLY A 131 -3.37 -2.86 -18.30
CA GLY A 131 -4.33 -2.86 -17.21
C GLY A 131 -5.73 -2.40 -17.62
N GLU A 132 -6.68 -2.50 -16.70
CA GLU A 132 -8.02 -1.99 -16.91
C GLU A 132 -8.01 -0.46 -17.02
N TYR A 133 -8.63 0.10 -18.05
CA TYR A 133 -8.79 1.54 -18.19
C TYR A 133 -9.96 2.04 -17.35
N ILE A 134 -9.70 3.01 -16.48
CA ILE A 134 -10.70 3.67 -15.65
C ILE A 134 -10.99 5.05 -16.24
N ALA A 135 -12.19 5.22 -16.79
CA ALA A 135 -12.56 6.41 -17.55
C ALA A 135 -12.60 7.71 -16.71
N ARG A 136 -12.82 7.61 -15.41
CA ARG A 136 -12.91 8.76 -14.50
C ARG A 136 -12.08 8.51 -13.25
N PRO A 137 -10.75 8.56 -13.35
CA PRO A 137 -9.89 8.40 -12.19
C PRO A 137 -10.07 9.60 -11.25
N LYS A 138 -10.34 9.33 -9.97
CA LYS A 138 -10.44 10.35 -8.92
C LYS A 138 -9.06 10.71 -8.38
N LEU A 139 -8.19 9.71 -8.27
CA LEU A 139 -6.80 9.86 -7.90
C LEU A 139 -5.96 8.86 -8.71
N ILE A 140 -4.91 9.36 -9.35
CA ILE A 140 -3.95 8.57 -10.13
C ILE A 140 -2.65 8.50 -9.35
N HIS A 141 -2.12 7.30 -9.15
CA HIS A 141 -0.88 7.06 -8.43
C HIS A 141 0.14 6.43 -9.36
N TYR A 142 1.13 7.22 -9.78
CA TYR A 142 2.21 6.76 -10.66
C TYR A 142 3.25 5.97 -9.87
N ASN A 143 2.84 4.87 -9.26
CA ASN A 143 3.70 4.04 -8.43
C ASN A 143 4.84 3.37 -9.24
N LEU A 144 5.82 2.79 -8.55
CA LEU A 144 6.98 2.12 -9.13
C LEU A 144 7.79 2.99 -10.11
N PHE A 145 8.02 2.52 -11.35
CA PHE A 145 8.97 3.11 -12.29
C PHE A 145 8.32 3.94 -13.40
N ASP A 146 7.10 3.61 -13.81
CA ASP A 146 6.40 4.23 -14.95
C ASP A 146 5.89 5.64 -14.62
N LYS A 147 6.82 6.59 -14.46
CA LYS A 147 6.52 7.98 -14.10
C LYS A 147 6.38 8.86 -15.37
N PRO A 148 5.38 9.76 -15.49
CA PRO A 148 5.22 10.66 -16.64
C PRO A 148 6.42 11.59 -16.86
N TRP A 149 7.15 11.94 -15.82
CA TRP A 149 8.35 12.78 -15.90
C TRP A 149 9.63 11.99 -16.23
N HIS A 150 9.54 10.67 -16.40
CA HIS A 150 10.61 9.80 -16.88
C HIS A 150 10.30 9.20 -18.26
N TYR A 151 9.05 8.82 -18.48
CA TYR A 151 8.62 8.08 -19.67
C TYR A 151 7.56 8.85 -20.46
N SER A 152 7.43 8.51 -21.73
CA SER A 152 6.31 8.89 -22.59
C SER A 152 5.32 7.74 -22.70
N GLU A 153 4.09 8.07 -23.08
CA GLU A 153 3.03 7.09 -23.33
C GLU A 153 2.67 6.27 -22.08
N ILE A 154 2.77 6.93 -20.90
CA ILE A 154 2.26 6.38 -19.65
C ILE A 154 0.75 6.60 -19.61
N PRO A 155 -0.06 5.57 -19.28
CA PRO A 155 -1.50 5.75 -19.13
C PRO A 155 -1.81 6.88 -18.15
N TYR A 156 -2.76 7.74 -18.52
CA TYR A 156 -3.18 8.93 -17.74
C TYR A 156 -2.10 10.02 -17.59
N GLU A 157 -1.00 10.02 -18.39
CA GLU A 157 0.04 11.06 -18.28
C GLU A 157 -0.49 12.46 -18.59
N GLU A 158 -1.59 12.57 -19.34
CA GLU A 158 -2.26 13.83 -19.66
C GLU A 158 -2.72 14.59 -18.42
N TYR A 159 -3.20 13.89 -17.40
CA TYR A 159 -3.59 14.50 -16.11
C TYR A 159 -2.38 15.08 -15.38
N PHE A 160 -1.27 14.37 -15.35
CA PHE A 160 -0.03 14.90 -14.75
C PHE A 160 0.45 16.15 -15.50
N TRP A 161 0.49 16.11 -16.82
CA TRP A 161 1.00 17.23 -17.62
C TRP A 161 0.09 18.45 -17.59
N GLN A 162 -1.22 18.27 -17.41
CA GLN A 162 -2.16 19.35 -17.19
C GLN A 162 -1.78 20.19 -15.96
N TYR A 163 -1.62 19.55 -14.79
CA TYR A 163 -1.21 20.25 -13.56
C TYR A 163 0.25 20.73 -13.62
N ALA A 164 1.13 19.95 -14.20
CA ALA A 164 2.52 20.34 -14.37
C ALA A 164 2.65 21.65 -15.18
N ALA A 165 1.82 21.83 -16.22
CA ALA A 165 1.82 23.04 -17.06
C ALA A 165 1.45 24.32 -16.29
N GLU A 166 0.64 24.19 -15.24
CA GLU A 166 0.25 25.29 -14.35
C GLU A 166 1.27 25.55 -13.25
N SER A 167 2.22 24.63 -13.03
CA SER A 167 3.26 24.74 -12.03
C SER A 167 4.50 25.47 -12.54
N GLY A 168 5.22 26.14 -11.64
CA GLY A 168 6.54 26.73 -11.97
C GLY A 168 7.62 25.69 -12.29
N PHE A 169 7.33 24.39 -12.15
CA PHE A 169 8.28 23.30 -12.39
C PHE A 169 8.19 22.69 -13.80
N TYR A 170 7.23 23.08 -14.62
CA TYR A 170 7.03 22.51 -15.94
C TYR A 170 8.31 22.44 -16.81
N PRO A 171 9.11 23.53 -16.96
CA PRO A 171 10.34 23.48 -17.77
C PRO A 171 11.36 22.47 -17.22
N LEU A 172 11.42 22.33 -15.89
CA LEU A 172 12.32 21.39 -15.21
C LEU A 172 11.89 19.94 -15.46
N LEU A 173 10.59 19.66 -15.36
CA LEU A 173 10.01 18.33 -15.60
C LEU A 173 10.21 17.89 -17.05
N ILE A 174 10.01 18.78 -18.02
CA ILE A 174 10.30 18.50 -19.44
C ILE A 174 11.79 18.22 -19.67
N LYS A 175 12.67 19.00 -19.02
CA LYS A 175 14.12 18.77 -19.10
C LYS A 175 14.48 17.40 -18.49
N GLN A 176 13.95 17.06 -17.34
CA GLN A 176 14.16 15.78 -16.69
C GLN A 176 13.74 14.61 -17.59
N ARG A 177 12.52 14.66 -18.17
CA ARG A 177 12.02 13.63 -19.10
C ARG A 177 12.93 13.46 -20.31
N LYS A 178 13.46 14.55 -20.90
CA LYS A 178 14.39 14.49 -22.02
C LYS A 178 15.76 13.89 -21.65
N GLN A 179 16.18 14.08 -20.41
CA GLN A 179 17.47 13.58 -19.90
C GLN A 179 17.39 12.13 -19.38
N TYR A 180 16.17 11.61 -19.17
CA TYR A 180 15.95 10.22 -18.72
C TYR A 180 16.17 9.27 -19.91
N GLY A 181 17.41 8.82 -20.04
CA GLY A 181 17.91 8.11 -21.20
C GLY A 181 17.80 6.58 -21.09
N ASP A 182 18.48 5.89 -22.01
CA ASP A 182 18.43 4.43 -22.07
C ASP A 182 19.10 3.75 -20.87
N ASN A 183 20.11 4.39 -20.26
CA ASN A 183 20.79 3.86 -19.08
C ASN A 183 19.88 3.84 -17.86
N GLU A 184 19.14 4.94 -17.60
CA GLU A 184 18.18 5.06 -16.52
C GLU A 184 17.02 4.07 -16.71
N LYS A 185 16.48 4.01 -17.93
CA LYS A 185 15.41 3.05 -18.29
C LYS A 185 15.86 1.59 -18.19
N LYS A 186 17.13 1.30 -18.47
CA LYS A 186 17.71 -0.03 -18.26
C LYS A 186 17.83 -0.33 -16.76
N ALA A 187 18.27 0.65 -15.97
CA ALA A 187 18.36 0.50 -14.52
C ALA A 187 17.00 0.22 -13.88
N ASP A 188 15.93 0.92 -14.30
CA ASP A 188 14.56 0.65 -13.83
C ASP A 188 14.11 -0.78 -14.12
N ARG A 189 14.35 -1.26 -15.35
CA ARG A 189 14.02 -2.65 -15.72
C ARG A 189 14.81 -3.67 -14.89
N GLU A 190 16.07 -3.39 -14.60
CA GLU A 190 16.91 -4.25 -13.77
C GLU A 190 16.46 -4.20 -12.30
N ASN A 191 16.06 -3.03 -11.80
CA ASN A 191 15.54 -2.88 -10.45
C ASN A 191 14.20 -3.62 -10.27
N LEU A 192 13.30 -3.56 -11.26
CA LEU A 192 12.09 -4.37 -11.22
C LEU A 192 12.39 -5.86 -11.19
N LYS A 193 13.34 -6.34 -12.02
CA LYS A 193 13.78 -7.74 -11.99
C LYS A 193 14.36 -8.14 -10.63
N LYS A 194 15.18 -7.28 -10.02
CA LYS A 194 15.74 -7.52 -8.69
C LYS A 194 14.65 -7.58 -7.61
N LEU A 195 13.65 -6.69 -7.69
CA LEU A 195 12.51 -6.71 -6.78
C LEU A 195 11.72 -8.02 -6.88
N LEU A 196 11.40 -8.46 -8.10
CA LEU A 196 10.71 -9.73 -8.33
C LEU A 196 11.53 -10.93 -7.86
N ALA A 197 12.82 -10.99 -8.20
CA ALA A 197 13.72 -12.05 -7.74
C ALA A 197 13.85 -12.06 -6.20
N ARG A 198 13.87 -10.89 -5.56
CA ARG A 198 13.86 -10.79 -4.09
C ARG A 198 12.56 -11.32 -3.51
N ALA A 199 11.40 -10.96 -4.08
CA ALA A 199 10.11 -11.48 -3.65
C ALA A 199 10.05 -13.01 -3.72
N GLU A 200 10.50 -13.61 -4.83
CA GLU A 200 10.58 -15.03 -5.01
C GLU A 200 11.52 -15.71 -4.00
N ASN A 201 12.72 -15.16 -3.82
CA ASN A 201 13.68 -15.68 -2.85
C ASN A 201 13.17 -15.64 -1.40
N ILE A 202 12.44 -14.59 -1.01
CA ILE A 202 11.82 -14.51 0.32
C ILE A 202 10.68 -15.53 0.44
N ALA A 203 9.85 -15.66 -0.60
CA ALA A 203 8.72 -16.59 -0.58
C ALA A 203 9.16 -18.06 -0.47
N ASP A 204 10.24 -18.44 -1.18
CA ASP A 204 10.77 -19.79 -1.22
C ASP A 204 11.82 -20.08 -0.13
N GLY A 205 12.32 -19.04 0.55
CA GLY A 205 13.35 -19.15 1.59
C GLY A 205 12.80 -19.61 2.94
N ASP A 206 13.72 -20.03 3.81
CA ASP A 206 13.44 -20.54 5.17
C ASP A 206 13.38 -19.43 6.23
N GLY A 207 13.42 -18.13 5.83
CA GLY A 207 13.32 -16.99 6.74
C GLY A 207 11.94 -16.89 7.38
N VAL A 208 11.88 -16.28 8.59
CA VAL A 208 10.61 -16.02 9.27
C VAL A 208 9.75 -15.04 8.45
N LYS A 209 8.50 -15.41 8.20
CA LYS A 209 7.55 -14.67 7.37
C LYS A 209 6.42 -14.08 8.22
N PHE A 210 5.74 -13.06 7.70
CA PHE A 210 4.55 -12.52 8.37
C PHE A 210 3.49 -13.59 8.59
N SER A 211 3.28 -14.47 7.59
CA SER A 211 2.33 -15.59 7.66
C SER A 211 2.59 -16.53 8.83
N ASP A 212 3.86 -16.73 9.23
CA ASP A 212 4.23 -17.62 10.34
C ASP A 212 3.86 -17.03 11.70
N VAL A 213 3.87 -15.70 11.82
CA VAL A 213 3.74 -14.99 13.10
C VAL A 213 2.38 -14.32 13.23
N VAL A 214 1.99 -13.49 12.27
CA VAL A 214 0.77 -12.68 12.37
C VAL A 214 -0.45 -13.55 12.13
N GLY A 215 -0.42 -14.44 11.13
CA GLY A 215 -1.50 -15.37 10.82
C GLY A 215 -1.82 -16.35 11.96
N SER A 216 -0.79 -16.86 12.64
CA SER A 216 -0.96 -17.77 13.78
C SER A 216 -1.53 -17.08 15.02
N ARG A 217 -1.21 -15.80 15.27
CA ARG A 217 -1.77 -15.03 16.41
C ARG A 217 -3.24 -14.70 16.23
N ILE A 218 -3.73 -14.52 14.99
CA ILE A 218 -5.16 -14.29 14.73
C ILE A 218 -6.00 -15.52 15.14
N VAL A 219 -5.45 -16.72 15.03
CA VAL A 219 -6.12 -17.98 15.46
C VAL A 219 -6.14 -18.11 16.98
N VAL A 220 -5.12 -17.59 17.69
CA VAL A 220 -5.01 -17.69 19.16
C VAL A 220 -5.88 -16.65 19.85
N ASP A 221 -5.94 -15.41 19.36
CA ASP A 221 -6.78 -14.34 19.95
C ASP A 221 -8.30 -14.60 19.77
N SER A 222 -8.70 -15.33 18.75
CA SER A 222 -10.10 -15.78 18.59
C SER A 222 -10.49 -16.94 19.53
N GLY A 223 -9.52 -17.52 20.25
CA GLY A 223 -9.69 -18.66 21.17
C GLY A 223 -9.66 -18.33 22.66
N PHE A 224 -9.32 -17.09 23.08
CA PHE A 224 -9.20 -16.72 24.48
C PHE A 224 -10.22 -15.66 24.92
N VAL A 225 -11.50 -16.00 24.83
CA VAL A 225 -12.53 -15.51 25.74
C VAL A 225 -13.23 -16.74 26.29
N LYS A 226 -12.63 -17.40 27.28
CA LYS A 226 -13.32 -18.28 28.18
C LYS A 226 -12.91 -17.92 29.60
N ASP A 227 -13.88 -17.30 30.29
CA ASP A 227 -14.22 -17.38 31.69
C ASP A 227 -13.09 -17.62 32.72
N SER A 228 -12.67 -16.54 33.35
CA SER A 228 -12.16 -16.56 34.72
C SER A 228 -13.30 -16.31 35.73
N SER A 229 -14.29 -17.20 35.76
CA SER A 229 -15.30 -17.23 36.82
C SER A 229 -15.58 -18.67 37.26
N ASP A 230 -14.55 -19.37 37.79
CA ASP A 230 -14.79 -20.52 38.66
C ASP A 230 -13.45 -20.92 39.35
N ALA A 231 -13.06 -20.11 40.35
CA ALA A 231 -12.13 -20.57 41.38
C ALA A 231 -12.39 -19.79 42.68
N ALA A 232 -13.58 -20.05 43.26
CA ALA A 232 -13.82 -19.77 44.64
C ALA A 232 -14.89 -20.77 45.14
N LYS A 233 -14.40 -21.96 45.52
CA LYS A 233 -14.95 -22.79 46.61
C LYS A 233 -13.86 -23.70 47.17
#